data_ef7ffbe4876396395ce71543c6ee0abe
#
_entry.id   ef7ffbe4876396395ce71543c6ee0abe
#
_cell.length_a   1.000
_cell.length_b   1.000
_cell.length_c   1.000
_cell.angle_alpha   90.00
_cell.angle_beta   90.00
_cell.angle_gamma   90.00
#
_symmetry.space_group_name_H-M   'P 1'
#
loop_
_entity.id
_entity.type
_entity.pdbx_description
1 polymer ?
#
loop_
_entity_poly.entity_id
_entity_poly.type
_entity_poly.pdbx_seq_one_letter_code
_entity_poly.pdbx_strand_id
1 'polypeptide(L)'
;GFSFYSNYFKDLIDKVKIEFNIFRVGSYKSAVEPFVRNDMSDETKQSRLRVSEKLWKKYENDVLKSRGLPSEALSKFSEDLSDITKIANSSIASIALSNKVVDELITYDDLYIDIQDNYNIGTDDFEKHLVAFDSYLADMDLNSYDSTGEDNIGIIVASGQILDGKQPPGSIGDESLVSLIKKANGDESI
;
A
#
# COMPACT_ATOMS: atom_id res chain seq x y z
N GLY A 1 10.81 -1.37 -3.91
CA GLY A 1 10.37 -2.54 -3.16
C GLY A 1 9.50 -2.18 -1.97
N PHE A 2 8.80 -3.16 -1.44
CA PHE A 2 8.04 -2.99 -0.19
C PHE A 2 8.88 -3.46 0.98
N SER A 3 8.80 -2.75 2.11
CA SER A 3 9.50 -3.12 3.35
C SER A 3 8.56 -3.00 4.55
N PHE A 4 8.78 -3.87 5.53
CA PHE A 4 8.05 -3.86 6.79
C PHE A 4 9.04 -3.70 7.94
N TYR A 5 8.74 -2.77 8.83
CA TYR A 5 9.50 -2.52 10.04
C TYR A 5 8.62 -2.76 11.25
N SER A 6 9.19 -3.34 12.28
CA SER A 6 8.53 -3.54 13.58
C SER A 6 9.51 -3.18 14.68
N ASN A 7 9.02 -2.49 15.70
CA ASN A 7 9.80 -2.21 16.89
C ASN A 7 9.67 -3.38 17.87
N TYR A 8 10.76 -3.72 18.57
CA TYR A 8 10.83 -4.78 19.56
C TYR A 8 11.32 -4.20 20.87
N PHE A 9 10.66 -4.52 21.96
CA PHE A 9 10.84 -3.87 23.24
C PHE A 9 11.30 -4.82 24.33
N LYS A 10 11.63 -6.09 24.02
CA LYS A 10 11.98 -7.10 25.02
C LYS A 10 13.09 -6.63 25.96
N ASP A 11 14.19 -6.10 25.43
CA ASP A 11 15.31 -5.64 26.26
C ASP A 11 14.93 -4.46 27.18
N LEU A 12 14.03 -3.57 26.72
CA LEU A 12 13.51 -2.49 27.56
C LEU A 12 12.62 -3.05 28.68
N ILE A 13 11.73 -3.98 28.31
CA ILE A 13 10.80 -4.65 29.22
C ILE A 13 11.56 -5.40 30.31
N ASP A 14 12.62 -6.14 29.95
CA ASP A 14 13.50 -6.84 30.89
C ASP A 14 14.21 -5.86 31.85
N LYS A 15 14.67 -4.68 31.36
CA LYS A 15 15.28 -3.65 32.19
C LYS A 15 14.35 -3.08 33.26
N VAL A 16 13.08 -2.89 32.92
CA VAL A 16 12.05 -2.40 33.84
C VAL A 16 11.42 -3.51 34.67
N LYS A 17 11.89 -4.76 34.51
CA LYS A 17 11.44 -5.94 35.26
C LYS A 17 9.95 -6.21 35.15
N ILE A 18 9.38 -5.98 33.95
CA ILE A 18 8.02 -6.35 33.62
C ILE A 18 8.04 -7.74 32.99
N GLU A 19 7.12 -8.60 33.40
CA GLU A 19 6.93 -9.95 32.86
C GLU A 19 5.61 -10.04 32.13
N PHE A 20 5.66 -10.53 30.88
CA PHE A 20 4.47 -10.77 30.07
C PHE A 20 4.11 -12.24 30.07
N ASN A 21 2.94 -12.57 30.63
CA ASN A 21 2.37 -13.91 30.56
C ASN A 21 1.50 -14.01 29.29
N ILE A 22 2.00 -14.74 28.28
CA ILE A 22 1.36 -14.81 26.97
C ILE A 22 0.72 -16.17 26.76
N PHE A 23 -0.56 -16.14 26.45
CA PHE A 23 -1.34 -17.29 26.05
C PHE A 23 -1.71 -17.18 24.57
N ARG A 24 -1.02 -17.93 23.71
CA ARG A 24 -1.30 -17.96 22.27
C ARG A 24 -1.40 -19.37 21.74
N VAL A 25 -2.26 -19.58 20.76
CA VAL A 25 -2.35 -20.83 20.00
C VAL A 25 -2.09 -20.52 18.53
N GLY A 26 -1.11 -21.21 17.94
CA GLY A 26 -0.68 -21.05 16.55
C GLY A 26 0.62 -20.23 16.41
N SER A 27 1.50 -20.74 15.54
CA SER A 27 2.86 -20.20 15.31
C SER A 27 2.85 -18.86 14.58
N TYR A 28 1.83 -18.57 13.78
CA TYR A 28 1.72 -17.33 13.00
C TYR A 28 1.05 -16.17 13.75
N LYS A 29 0.72 -16.31 15.03
CA LYS A 29 0.19 -15.23 15.86
C LYS A 29 1.32 -14.38 16.41
N SER A 30 1.74 -13.37 15.65
CA SER A 30 2.92 -12.55 15.90
C SER A 30 2.66 -11.24 16.67
N ALA A 31 1.41 -10.92 17.01
CA ALA A 31 1.04 -9.65 17.65
C ALA A 31 1.78 -9.39 18.96
N VAL A 32 2.21 -10.43 19.66
CA VAL A 32 2.93 -10.33 20.95
C VAL A 32 4.45 -10.35 20.82
N GLU A 33 4.99 -10.63 19.63
CA GLU A 33 6.45 -10.69 19.42
C GLU A 33 7.20 -9.43 19.85
N PRO A 34 6.68 -8.21 19.63
CA PRO A 34 7.34 -6.99 20.08
C PRO A 34 7.66 -6.94 21.59
N PHE A 35 6.94 -7.67 22.40
CA PHE A 35 7.10 -7.66 23.86
C PHE A 35 7.98 -8.80 24.38
N VAL A 36 8.20 -9.86 23.60
CA VAL A 36 8.89 -11.09 24.05
C VAL A 36 10.10 -11.46 23.21
N ARG A 37 10.39 -10.71 22.17
CA ARG A 37 11.53 -10.93 21.27
C ARG A 37 12.21 -9.60 20.97
N ASN A 38 13.45 -9.68 20.48
CA ASN A 38 14.21 -8.54 19.96
C ASN A 38 14.24 -8.51 18.42
N ASP A 39 13.61 -9.49 17.78
CA ASP A 39 13.56 -9.63 16.33
C ASP A 39 12.25 -10.31 15.88
N MET A 40 12.02 -10.29 14.60
CA MET A 40 10.90 -10.96 13.95
C MET A 40 11.14 -12.48 13.92
N SER A 41 10.14 -13.29 14.26
CA SER A 41 10.22 -14.76 14.08
C SER A 41 10.32 -15.14 12.60
N ASP A 42 10.81 -16.33 12.31
CA ASP A 42 10.93 -16.81 10.93
C ASP A 42 9.57 -17.01 10.28
N GLU A 43 8.56 -17.44 11.03
CA GLU A 43 7.18 -17.56 10.56
C GLU A 43 6.61 -16.19 10.16
N THR A 44 6.87 -15.16 10.98
CA THR A 44 6.43 -13.80 10.68
C THR A 44 7.18 -13.23 9.48
N LYS A 45 8.51 -13.45 9.39
CA LYS A 45 9.31 -13.06 8.21
C LYS A 45 8.77 -13.69 6.94
N GLN A 46 8.51 -15.01 6.95
CA GLN A 46 7.95 -15.72 5.80
C GLN A 46 6.57 -15.19 5.39
N SER A 47 5.70 -14.95 6.37
CA SER A 47 4.37 -14.40 6.10
C SER A 47 4.44 -13.03 5.45
N ARG A 48 5.26 -12.13 6.01
CA ARG A 48 5.45 -10.78 5.49
C ARG A 48 6.13 -10.78 4.12
N LEU A 49 7.16 -11.62 3.93
CA LEU A 49 7.83 -11.78 2.64
C LEU A 49 6.84 -12.20 1.55
N ARG A 50 6.00 -13.19 1.83
CA ARG A 50 4.97 -13.65 0.89
C ARG A 50 4.02 -12.54 0.46
N VAL A 51 3.60 -11.68 1.40
CA VAL A 51 2.74 -10.54 1.11
C VAL A 51 3.49 -9.51 0.26
N SER A 52 4.72 -9.16 0.66
CA SER A 52 5.56 -8.20 -0.07
C SER A 52 5.83 -8.64 -1.50
N GLU A 53 6.16 -9.91 -1.71
CA GLU A 53 6.44 -10.47 -3.04
C GLU A 53 5.19 -10.40 -3.94
N LYS A 54 4.01 -10.71 -3.40
CA LYS A 54 2.77 -10.63 -4.17
C LYS A 54 2.41 -9.20 -4.55
N LEU A 55 2.56 -8.26 -3.61
CA LEU A 55 2.32 -6.84 -3.86
C LEU A 55 3.31 -6.28 -4.88
N TRP A 56 4.60 -6.62 -4.71
CA TRP A 56 5.64 -6.21 -5.65
C TRP A 56 5.38 -6.74 -7.04
N LYS A 57 5.08 -8.03 -7.17
CA LYS A 57 4.79 -8.64 -8.47
C LYS A 57 3.58 -8.04 -9.17
N LYS A 58 2.53 -7.70 -8.40
CA LYS A 58 1.39 -7.00 -8.96
C LYS A 58 1.78 -5.61 -9.48
N TYR A 59 2.45 -4.82 -8.65
CA TYR A 59 2.95 -3.49 -9.02
C TYR A 59 3.86 -3.55 -10.25
N GLU A 60 4.83 -4.47 -10.26
CA GLU A 60 5.73 -4.69 -11.39
C GLU A 60 4.96 -4.98 -12.68
N ASN A 61 4.03 -5.92 -12.65
CA ASN A 61 3.22 -6.27 -13.82
C ASN A 61 2.39 -5.07 -14.32
N ASP A 62 1.79 -4.30 -13.41
CA ASP A 62 0.98 -3.15 -13.76
C ASP A 62 1.84 -2.05 -14.44
N VAL A 63 3.03 -1.77 -13.90
CA VAL A 63 3.98 -0.80 -14.49
C VAL A 63 4.51 -1.27 -15.83
N LEU A 64 4.98 -2.51 -15.93
CA LEU A 64 5.50 -3.07 -17.19
C LEU A 64 4.44 -3.02 -18.29
N LYS A 65 3.21 -3.37 -17.97
CA LYS A 65 2.08 -3.33 -18.90
C LYS A 65 1.73 -1.91 -19.32
N SER A 66 1.58 -0.99 -18.36
CA SER A 66 1.14 0.39 -18.65
C SER A 66 2.19 1.17 -19.45
N ARG A 67 3.47 0.87 -19.24
CA ARG A 67 4.58 1.54 -19.94
C ARG A 67 5.12 0.79 -21.16
N GLY A 68 4.58 -0.40 -21.45
CA GLY A 68 5.05 -1.23 -22.56
C GLY A 68 6.51 -1.68 -22.41
N LEU A 69 6.98 -1.90 -21.17
CA LEU A 69 8.35 -2.27 -20.86
C LEU A 69 8.57 -3.80 -20.91
N PRO A 70 9.80 -4.25 -21.22
CA PRO A 70 10.14 -5.66 -21.13
C PRO A 70 10.13 -6.15 -19.66
N SER A 71 9.94 -7.46 -19.47
CA SER A 71 9.76 -8.09 -18.14
C SER A 71 10.91 -7.82 -17.16
N GLU A 72 12.12 -7.61 -17.66
CA GLU A 72 13.33 -7.36 -16.85
C GLU A 72 13.58 -5.88 -16.53
N ALA A 73 12.75 -4.95 -17.02
CA ALA A 73 13.04 -3.52 -16.93
C ALA A 73 13.15 -3.01 -15.48
N LEU A 74 12.22 -3.42 -14.60
CA LEU A 74 12.24 -2.98 -13.21
C LEU A 74 13.32 -3.68 -12.37
N SER A 75 13.64 -4.94 -12.64
CA SER A 75 14.78 -5.60 -12.00
C SER A 75 16.09 -4.95 -12.40
N LYS A 76 16.28 -4.66 -13.69
CA LYS A 76 17.44 -3.93 -14.19
C LYS A 76 17.56 -2.53 -13.59
N PHE A 77 16.47 -1.80 -13.50
CA PHE A 77 16.44 -0.50 -12.82
C PHE A 77 16.89 -0.62 -11.36
N SER A 78 16.42 -1.64 -10.63
CA SER A 78 16.81 -1.90 -9.24
C SER A 78 18.29 -2.28 -9.11
N GLU A 79 18.83 -3.05 -10.05
CA GLU A 79 20.25 -3.38 -10.13
C GLU A 79 21.09 -2.14 -10.38
N ASP A 80 20.68 -1.29 -11.34
CA ASP A 80 21.36 -0.03 -11.65
C ASP A 80 21.37 0.93 -10.45
N LEU A 81 20.29 0.97 -9.65
CA LEU A 81 20.24 1.74 -8.40
C LEU A 81 21.12 1.15 -7.28
N SER A 82 21.42 -0.13 -7.33
CA SER A 82 22.29 -0.79 -6.35
C SER A 82 23.77 -0.65 -6.70
N ASP A 83 24.09 -0.26 -7.93
CA ASP A 83 25.46 -0.07 -8.40
C ASP A 83 25.98 1.33 -8.01
N ILE A 84 26.79 1.35 -6.93
CA ILE A 84 27.40 2.59 -6.42
C ILE A 84 28.19 3.34 -7.51
N THR A 85 28.79 2.62 -8.44
CA THR A 85 29.59 3.24 -9.52
C THR A 85 28.70 3.99 -10.51
N LYS A 86 27.50 3.50 -10.78
CA LYS A 86 26.51 4.17 -11.62
C LYS A 86 25.94 5.39 -10.91
N ILE A 87 25.60 5.27 -9.62
CA ILE A 87 25.09 6.39 -8.81
C ILE A 87 26.15 7.50 -8.69
N ALA A 88 27.41 7.16 -8.52
CA ALA A 88 28.50 8.15 -8.42
C ALA A 88 28.70 8.97 -9.69
N ASN A 89 28.37 8.42 -10.85
CA ASN A 89 28.57 9.04 -12.16
C ASN A 89 27.28 9.59 -12.79
N SER A 90 26.12 9.40 -12.15
CA SER A 90 24.85 9.89 -12.65
C SER A 90 23.86 10.11 -11.48
N SER A 91 22.73 10.78 -11.76
CA SER A 91 21.67 10.93 -10.77
C SER A 91 20.71 9.75 -10.82
N ILE A 92 19.98 9.52 -9.72
CA ILE A 92 18.87 8.55 -9.69
C ILE A 92 17.86 8.84 -10.79
N ALA A 93 17.58 10.12 -11.04
CA ALA A 93 16.68 10.57 -12.09
C ALA A 93 17.18 10.15 -13.48
N SER A 94 18.48 10.31 -13.76
CA SER A 94 19.10 9.90 -15.04
C SER A 94 19.06 8.37 -15.21
N ILE A 95 19.21 7.60 -14.14
CA ILE A 95 19.07 6.13 -14.15
C ILE A 95 17.63 5.76 -14.46
N ALA A 96 16.65 6.45 -13.86
CA ALA A 96 15.23 6.21 -14.12
C ALA A 96 14.87 6.50 -15.60
N LEU A 97 15.39 7.60 -16.15
CA LEU A 97 15.21 7.96 -17.56
C LEU A 97 15.83 6.92 -18.50
N SER A 98 17.07 6.49 -18.25
CA SER A 98 17.76 5.50 -19.09
C SER A 98 17.08 4.14 -19.10
N ASN A 99 16.41 3.77 -18.01
CA ASN A 99 15.61 2.56 -17.88
C ASN A 99 14.14 2.75 -18.31
N LYS A 100 13.77 3.92 -18.84
CA LYS A 100 12.41 4.27 -19.30
C LYS A 100 11.34 4.16 -18.20
N VAL A 101 11.74 4.27 -16.93
CA VAL A 101 10.84 4.30 -15.79
C VAL A 101 10.12 5.64 -15.68
N VAL A 102 10.77 6.70 -16.19
CA VAL A 102 10.17 8.03 -16.40
C VAL A 102 10.35 8.43 -17.86
N ASP A 103 9.57 9.39 -18.35
CA ASP A 103 9.55 9.80 -19.74
C ASP A 103 10.55 10.91 -20.01
N GLU A 104 10.72 11.83 -19.06
CA GLU A 104 11.65 12.96 -19.15
C GLU A 104 12.09 13.43 -17.76
N LEU A 105 13.09 14.30 -17.76
CA LEU A 105 13.56 15.03 -16.58
C LEU A 105 13.23 16.49 -16.78
N ILE A 106 12.37 17.03 -15.94
CA ILE A 106 11.88 18.40 -16.03
C ILE A 106 12.00 19.08 -14.68
N THR A 107 12.26 20.38 -14.65
CA THR A 107 12.17 21.16 -13.41
C THR A 107 10.71 21.47 -13.07
N TYR A 108 10.44 21.82 -11.82
CA TYR A 108 9.09 22.24 -11.43
C TYR A 108 8.61 23.46 -12.22
N ASP A 109 9.49 24.43 -12.45
CA ASP A 109 9.15 25.65 -13.18
C ASP A 109 8.80 25.33 -14.64
N ASP A 110 9.58 24.47 -15.29
CA ASP A 110 9.30 24.03 -16.66
C ASP A 110 8.03 23.18 -16.74
N LEU A 111 7.76 22.34 -15.71
CA LEU A 111 6.52 21.57 -15.64
C LEU A 111 5.30 22.48 -15.54
N TYR A 112 5.36 23.55 -14.74
CA TYR A 112 4.29 24.53 -14.64
C TYR A 112 4.03 25.23 -15.99
N ILE A 113 5.09 25.63 -16.69
CA ILE A 113 5.01 26.24 -18.01
C ILE A 113 4.38 25.24 -19.00
N ASP A 114 4.85 24.01 -19.03
CA ASP A 114 4.34 22.97 -19.93
C ASP A 114 2.84 22.71 -19.71
N ILE A 115 2.39 22.63 -18.45
CA ILE A 115 0.97 22.46 -18.13
C ILE A 115 0.17 23.69 -18.57
N GLN A 116 0.66 24.90 -18.31
CA GLN A 116 -0.03 26.12 -18.74
C GLN A 116 -0.20 26.19 -20.25
N ASP A 117 0.85 25.87 -20.98
CA ASP A 117 0.85 25.90 -22.44
C ASP A 117 -0.06 24.83 -23.04
N ASN A 118 0.02 23.59 -22.55
CA ASN A 118 -0.76 22.46 -23.05
C ASN A 118 -2.26 22.60 -22.78
N TYR A 119 -2.64 23.21 -21.66
CA TYR A 119 -4.05 23.37 -21.27
C TYR A 119 -4.56 24.80 -21.44
N ASN A 120 -3.73 25.71 -21.94
CA ASN A 120 -4.06 27.14 -22.15
C ASN A 120 -4.59 27.82 -20.87
N ILE A 121 -3.93 27.56 -19.75
CA ILE A 121 -4.28 28.09 -18.42
C ILE A 121 -3.45 29.34 -18.16
N GLY A 122 -4.14 30.46 -17.87
CA GLY A 122 -3.44 31.68 -17.45
C GLY A 122 -2.71 31.55 -16.10
N THR A 123 -1.60 32.27 -15.95
CA THR A 123 -0.78 32.23 -14.71
C THR A 123 -1.58 32.55 -13.45
N ASP A 124 -2.49 33.52 -13.52
CA ASP A 124 -3.30 33.98 -12.37
C ASP A 124 -4.38 32.98 -11.93
N ASP A 125 -4.72 32.04 -12.79
CA ASP A 125 -5.77 31.05 -12.53
C ASP A 125 -5.22 29.62 -12.34
N PHE A 126 -3.91 29.43 -12.47
CA PHE A 126 -3.28 28.10 -12.50
C PHE A 126 -3.66 27.24 -11.27
N GLU A 127 -3.52 27.81 -10.06
CA GLU A 127 -3.82 27.05 -8.83
C GLU A 127 -5.30 26.64 -8.71
N LYS A 128 -6.22 27.39 -9.34
CA LYS A 128 -7.64 27.06 -9.34
C LYS A 128 -7.99 25.86 -10.22
N HIS A 129 -7.10 25.49 -11.14
CA HIS A 129 -7.27 24.34 -12.04
C HIS A 129 -6.55 23.09 -11.53
N LEU A 130 -5.82 23.21 -10.41
CA LEU A 130 -5.13 22.08 -9.78
C LEU A 130 -6.04 21.43 -8.73
N VAL A 131 -6.20 20.14 -8.81
CA VAL A 131 -6.89 19.34 -7.80
C VAL A 131 -5.88 18.39 -7.17
N ALA A 132 -5.79 18.40 -5.84
CA ALA A 132 -4.96 17.43 -5.12
C ALA A 132 -5.45 16.01 -5.39
N PHE A 133 -4.52 15.07 -5.57
CA PHE A 133 -4.83 13.68 -5.88
C PHE A 133 -5.81 13.02 -4.89
N ASP A 134 -5.62 13.27 -3.58
CA ASP A 134 -6.51 12.74 -2.55
C ASP A 134 -7.92 13.32 -2.65
N SER A 135 -8.05 14.60 -3.02
CA SER A 135 -9.36 15.25 -3.24
C SER A 135 -10.05 14.68 -4.48
N TYR A 136 -9.28 14.43 -5.55
CA TYR A 136 -9.78 13.79 -6.75
C TYR A 136 -10.27 12.37 -6.48
N LEU A 137 -9.49 11.58 -5.71
CA LEU A 137 -9.90 10.22 -5.33
C LEU A 137 -11.13 10.21 -4.43
N ALA A 138 -11.27 11.19 -3.54
CA ALA A 138 -12.44 11.29 -2.67
C ALA A 138 -13.72 11.66 -3.43
N ASP A 139 -13.59 12.45 -4.50
CA ASP A 139 -14.71 12.81 -5.38
C ASP A 139 -15.08 11.68 -6.35
N MET A 140 -14.13 10.83 -6.69
CA MET A 140 -14.42 9.58 -7.39
C MET A 140 -15.14 8.65 -6.42
N ASP A 141 -16.42 8.39 -6.67
CA ASP A 141 -17.15 7.38 -5.89
C ASP A 141 -16.62 5.97 -6.22
N LEU A 142 -15.47 5.62 -5.62
CA LEU A 142 -14.84 4.32 -5.77
C LEU A 142 -15.68 3.19 -5.16
N ASN A 143 -16.77 3.53 -4.45
CA ASN A 143 -17.71 2.60 -3.88
C ASN A 143 -19.00 2.48 -4.70
N SER A 144 -19.17 3.26 -5.75
CA SER A 144 -20.24 3.06 -6.71
C SER A 144 -19.93 1.86 -7.61
N TYR A 145 -20.06 0.67 -7.05
CA TYR A 145 -20.24 -0.50 -7.89
C TYR A 145 -21.61 -0.37 -8.53
N ASP A 146 -21.62 -0.10 -9.83
CA ASP A 146 -22.83 -0.16 -10.63
C ASP A 146 -23.25 -1.64 -10.70
N SER A 147 -24.17 -2.02 -9.84
CA SER A 147 -24.72 -3.38 -9.74
C SER A 147 -25.74 -3.64 -10.85
N THR A 148 -25.35 -3.36 -12.10
CA THR A 148 -26.22 -3.59 -13.28
C THR A 148 -26.20 -5.06 -13.75
N GLY A 149 -25.46 -5.94 -13.10
CA GLY A 149 -25.40 -7.38 -13.38
C GLY A 149 -26.57 -8.14 -12.73
N GLU A 150 -27.04 -9.20 -13.41
CA GLU A 150 -28.06 -10.10 -12.86
C GLU A 150 -27.52 -10.93 -11.68
N ASP A 151 -26.20 -11.14 -11.62
CA ASP A 151 -25.50 -11.89 -10.55
C ASP A 151 -24.43 -10.98 -9.90
N ASN A 152 -24.62 -10.65 -8.64
CA ASN A 152 -23.70 -9.88 -7.82
C ASN A 152 -23.01 -10.75 -6.75
N ILE A 153 -21.79 -10.39 -6.38
CA ILE A 153 -21.06 -11.01 -5.28
C ILE A 153 -20.90 -9.98 -4.16
N GLY A 154 -21.48 -10.27 -3.00
CA GLY A 154 -21.29 -9.47 -1.80
C GLY A 154 -19.98 -9.80 -1.10
N ILE A 155 -19.16 -8.80 -0.78
CA ILE A 155 -17.91 -8.95 -0.04
C ILE A 155 -18.03 -8.26 1.31
N ILE A 156 -17.95 -9.02 2.41
CA ILE A 156 -17.87 -8.49 3.76
C ILE A 156 -16.41 -8.49 4.20
N VAL A 157 -15.87 -7.30 4.47
CA VAL A 157 -14.50 -7.14 4.95
C VAL A 157 -14.49 -7.07 6.47
N ALA A 158 -13.87 -8.07 7.12
CA ALA A 158 -13.60 -8.10 8.55
C ALA A 158 -12.10 -7.95 8.78
N SER A 159 -11.65 -6.75 9.14
CA SER A 159 -10.24 -6.42 9.33
C SER A 159 -10.04 -5.62 10.61
N GLY A 160 -9.03 -5.98 11.40
CA GLY A 160 -8.68 -5.29 12.63
C GLY A 160 -8.76 -6.17 13.87
N GLN A 161 -8.73 -5.53 15.03
CA GLN A 161 -8.86 -6.18 16.33
C GLN A 161 -10.30 -6.67 16.53
N ILE A 162 -10.45 -7.88 17.06
CA ILE A 162 -11.78 -8.44 17.43
C ILE A 162 -12.13 -7.92 18.82
N LEU A 163 -13.26 -7.23 18.90
CA LEU A 163 -13.78 -6.61 20.12
C LEU A 163 -15.26 -6.94 20.26
N ASP A 164 -15.78 -6.79 21.48
CA ASP A 164 -17.18 -7.01 21.80
C ASP A 164 -18.07 -5.85 21.33
N GLY A 165 -19.33 -6.12 20.97
CA GLY A 165 -20.35 -5.15 20.62
C GLY A 165 -20.18 -4.48 19.24
N LYS A 166 -20.71 -3.27 19.12
CA LYS A 166 -20.61 -2.47 17.89
C LYS A 166 -19.27 -1.76 17.79
N GLN A 167 -18.56 -1.98 16.70
CA GLN A 167 -17.26 -1.36 16.45
C GLN A 167 -17.25 -0.59 15.12
N PRO A 168 -16.45 0.48 15.02
CA PRO A 168 -16.29 1.22 13.77
C PRO A 168 -15.41 0.45 12.76
N PRO A 169 -15.40 0.83 11.48
CA PRO A 169 -14.47 0.30 10.48
C PRO A 169 -13.01 0.35 10.98
N GLY A 170 -12.25 -0.73 10.74
CA GLY A 170 -10.89 -0.90 11.27
C GLY A 170 -10.83 -1.75 12.55
N SER A 171 -11.99 -2.13 13.10
CA SER A 171 -12.15 -3.12 14.17
C SER A 171 -13.27 -4.08 13.81
N ILE A 172 -13.22 -5.28 14.36
CA ILE A 172 -14.24 -6.32 14.15
C ILE A 172 -15.08 -6.38 15.41
N GLY A 173 -16.31 -5.87 15.35
CA GLY A 173 -17.30 -6.07 16.42
C GLY A 173 -18.23 -7.23 16.08
N ASP A 174 -18.54 -8.07 17.04
CA ASP A 174 -19.45 -9.20 16.83
C ASP A 174 -20.84 -8.74 16.39
N GLU A 175 -21.42 -7.71 17.03
CA GLU A 175 -22.71 -7.13 16.63
C GLU A 175 -22.64 -6.47 15.24
N SER A 176 -21.56 -5.73 14.95
CA SER A 176 -21.35 -5.06 13.65
C SER A 176 -21.24 -6.09 12.53
N LEU A 177 -20.46 -7.16 12.73
CA LEU A 177 -20.25 -8.21 11.73
C LEU A 177 -21.51 -9.01 11.49
N VAL A 178 -22.24 -9.41 12.55
CA VAL A 178 -23.52 -10.10 12.44
C VAL A 178 -24.55 -9.26 11.69
N SER A 179 -24.57 -7.93 11.93
CA SER A 179 -25.46 -7.02 11.20
C SER A 179 -25.15 -7.00 9.70
N LEU A 180 -23.86 -6.95 9.32
CA LEU A 180 -23.44 -7.00 7.91
C LEU A 180 -23.81 -8.34 7.25
N ILE A 181 -23.59 -9.46 7.94
CA ILE A 181 -23.96 -10.79 7.44
C ILE A 181 -25.49 -10.90 7.23
N LYS A 182 -26.27 -10.41 8.19
CA LYS A 182 -27.74 -10.40 8.06
C LYS A 182 -28.20 -9.54 6.89
N LYS A 183 -27.57 -8.36 6.71
CA LYS A 183 -27.88 -7.47 5.58
C LYS A 183 -27.58 -8.16 4.25
N ALA A 184 -26.39 -8.75 4.10
CA ALA A 184 -26.00 -9.46 2.89
C ALA A 184 -26.91 -10.67 2.61
N ASN A 185 -27.28 -11.44 3.65
CA ASN A 185 -28.17 -12.60 3.50
C ASN A 185 -29.63 -12.22 3.15
N GLY A 186 -30.04 -10.98 3.41
CA GLY A 186 -31.37 -10.47 3.06
C GLY A 186 -31.40 -9.63 1.77
N ASP A 187 -30.28 -9.49 1.10
CA ASP A 187 -30.16 -8.71 -0.14
C ASP A 187 -30.35 -9.64 -1.34
N GLU A 188 -31.51 -9.52 -2.00
CA GLU A 188 -31.87 -10.35 -3.16
C GLU A 188 -31.04 -10.05 -4.42
N SER A 189 -30.17 -9.03 -4.37
CA SER A 189 -29.27 -8.66 -5.48
C SER A 189 -27.91 -9.37 -5.42
N ILE A 190 -27.66 -10.19 -4.38
CA ILE A 190 -26.38 -10.89 -4.16
C ILE A 190 -26.53 -12.37 -4.42
#